data_1a7c45fff52c7655bb1fd10bd2ae7289
#
_entry.id   1a7c45fff52c7655bb1fd10bd2ae7289
#
_cell.length_a   1.000
_cell.length_b   1.000
_cell.length_c   1.000
_cell.angle_alpha   90.00
_cell.angle_beta   90.00
_cell.angle_gamma   90.00
#
_symmetry.space_group_name_H-M   'P 1'
#
loop_
_entity.id
_entity.type
_entity.pdbx_description
1 polymer ?
#
loop_
_entity_poly.entity_id
_entity_poly.type
_entity_poly.pdbx_seq_one_letter_code
_entity_poly.pdbx_strand_id
1 'polypeptide(L)'
;MLILVGLVAAPPARAQDGGGMPAPDFSEPCPAIYPGDSAEEPRIARWMARGAADRGLPHELPVMAGLTESGLQNLRGRSFAGYFGMSRALNTGEYRGFPRNPDLQMRWFTDTAMLVRQRRVAEGRPDPADDPAAYGSWIADVERPARQYRSRYQTHLTEARDLIAGKCSEPSADDTAAPRFRVRIETSQRPLSTGGITLSARCPDHDCLMGAMVEIGDSVRRAAAREPASGGYTQLVLKLPRPARRDLRAGRAVRARVTAIAADHAANTTSRASLVTLRG
;
A
#
# COMPACT_ATOMS: atom_id res chain seq x y z
N MET A 1 66.75 49.20 -28.95
CA MET A 1 65.38 48.98 -28.48
C MET A 1 65.09 47.52 -28.56
N LEU A 2 65.38 46.82 -27.43
CA LEU A 2 65.16 45.36 -27.36
C LEU A 2 63.77 45.08 -26.79
N ILE A 3 62.98 44.37 -27.52
CA ILE A 3 61.66 43.93 -27.09
C ILE A 3 61.79 42.52 -26.50
N LEU A 4 61.65 42.40 -25.17
CA LEU A 4 61.51 41.12 -24.48
C LEU A 4 60.11 40.57 -24.66
N VAL A 5 59.97 39.46 -25.36
CA VAL A 5 58.70 38.70 -25.44
C VAL A 5 58.67 37.72 -24.28
N GLY A 6 57.85 38.02 -23.28
CA GLY A 6 57.61 37.13 -22.15
C GLY A 6 56.74 35.93 -22.57
N LEU A 7 57.28 34.71 -22.45
CA LEU A 7 56.52 33.46 -22.57
C LEU A 7 55.67 33.30 -21.30
N VAL A 8 54.34 33.38 -21.47
CA VAL A 8 53.38 33.02 -20.42
C VAL A 8 53.18 31.50 -20.51
N ALA A 9 53.68 30.77 -19.54
CA ALA A 9 53.45 29.34 -19.40
C ALA A 9 51.97 29.13 -18.98
N ALA A 10 51.20 28.34 -19.79
CA ALA A 10 49.87 27.90 -19.43
C ALA A 10 49.88 26.97 -18.20
N PRO A 11 48.95 27.11 -17.24
CA PRO A 11 48.87 26.19 -16.10
C PRO A 11 48.50 24.77 -16.58
N PRO A 12 49.01 23.71 -15.92
CA PRO A 12 48.67 22.34 -16.26
C PRO A 12 47.17 22.11 -16.06
N ALA A 13 46.55 21.50 -17.07
CA ALA A 13 45.16 21.03 -16.99
C ALA A 13 45.03 20.07 -15.83
N ARG A 14 44.21 20.44 -14.82
CA ARG A 14 43.79 19.52 -13.78
C ARG A 14 43.05 18.37 -14.44
N ALA A 15 43.55 17.15 -14.27
CA ALA A 15 42.77 15.95 -14.56
C ALA A 15 41.45 16.05 -13.80
N GLN A 16 40.34 16.03 -14.55
CA GLN A 16 39.01 15.86 -13.97
C GLN A 16 39.02 14.45 -13.35
N ASP A 17 39.04 14.41 -12.02
CA ASP A 17 38.77 13.19 -11.29
C ASP A 17 37.46 12.62 -11.80
N GLY A 18 37.51 11.46 -12.47
CA GLY A 18 36.35 10.74 -12.91
C GLY A 18 35.49 10.48 -11.67
N GLY A 19 34.29 11.11 -11.66
CA GLY A 19 33.32 10.97 -10.60
C GLY A 19 32.83 9.51 -10.52
N GLY A 20 33.64 8.63 -9.96
CA GLY A 20 33.21 7.33 -9.49
C GLY A 20 32.14 7.59 -8.43
N MET A 21 30.99 6.93 -8.53
CA MET A 21 30.01 6.93 -7.45
C MET A 21 30.76 6.55 -6.16
N PRO A 22 30.52 7.28 -5.05
CA PRO A 22 31.14 6.94 -3.78
C PRO A 22 30.84 5.48 -3.46
N ALA A 23 31.83 4.74 -3.01
CA ALA A 23 31.62 3.37 -2.56
C ALA A 23 30.51 3.35 -1.51
N PRO A 24 29.54 2.40 -1.57
CA PRO A 24 28.44 2.35 -0.63
C PRO A 24 28.98 2.23 0.79
N ASP A 25 28.53 3.13 1.66
CA ASP A 25 28.86 3.10 3.09
C ASP A 25 28.08 1.98 3.76
N PHE A 26 28.74 0.87 3.97
CA PHE A 26 28.16 -0.29 4.65
C PHE A 26 28.08 -0.13 6.18
N SER A 27 28.55 0.95 6.76
CA SER A 27 28.41 1.27 8.19
C SER A 27 27.09 1.99 8.51
N GLU A 28 26.34 2.44 7.49
CA GLU A 28 25.06 3.14 7.66
C GLU A 28 24.08 2.29 8.46
N PRO A 29 23.45 2.83 9.53
CA PRO A 29 22.50 2.07 10.37
C PRO A 29 21.31 1.51 9.59
N CYS A 30 20.85 2.25 8.55
CA CYS A 30 19.76 1.84 7.67
C CYS A 30 20.21 1.97 6.21
N PRO A 31 20.82 0.92 5.65
CA PRO A 31 21.43 0.99 4.33
C PRO A 31 20.37 1.27 3.25
N ALA A 32 20.65 2.26 2.38
CA ALA A 32 19.82 2.57 1.21
C ALA A 32 20.03 1.54 0.09
N ILE A 33 21.17 0.86 0.09
CA ILE A 33 21.55 -0.13 -0.91
C ILE A 33 21.46 -1.53 -0.29
N TYR A 34 20.98 -2.48 -1.08
CA TYR A 34 20.90 -3.87 -0.66
C TYR A 34 22.26 -4.40 -0.13
N PRO A 35 22.31 -4.90 1.11
CA PRO A 35 23.60 -5.24 1.75
C PRO A 35 24.20 -6.57 1.31
N GLY A 36 23.49 -7.35 0.48
CA GLY A 36 23.90 -8.68 0.01
C GLY A 36 23.24 -9.84 0.76
N ASP A 37 23.14 -11.01 0.07
CA ASP A 37 22.49 -12.22 0.61
C ASP A 37 23.23 -12.77 1.86
N SER A 38 24.52 -12.46 2.05
CA SER A 38 25.34 -12.91 3.18
C SER A 38 25.41 -11.91 4.33
N ALA A 39 24.70 -10.78 4.24
CA ALA A 39 24.65 -9.82 5.33
C ALA A 39 23.90 -10.38 6.54
N GLU A 40 24.24 -9.90 7.74
CA GLU A 40 23.54 -10.26 8.96
C GLU A 40 22.06 -9.82 8.91
N GLU A 41 21.18 -10.60 9.54
CA GLU A 41 19.74 -10.36 9.56
C GLU A 41 19.36 -8.94 9.98
N PRO A 42 19.95 -8.31 11.04
CA PRO A 42 19.61 -6.94 11.38
C PRO A 42 19.91 -5.93 10.27
N ARG A 43 20.92 -6.19 9.45
CA ARG A 43 21.29 -5.32 8.35
C ARG A 43 20.31 -5.45 7.17
N ILE A 44 19.87 -6.67 6.86
CA ILE A 44 18.81 -6.94 5.88
C ILE A 44 17.51 -6.31 6.35
N ALA A 45 17.14 -6.51 7.63
CA ALA A 45 15.93 -5.94 8.21
C ALA A 45 15.91 -4.40 8.13
N ARG A 46 17.03 -3.73 8.44
CA ARG A 46 17.15 -2.25 8.34
C ARG A 46 17.07 -1.74 6.91
N TRP A 47 17.64 -2.48 5.94
CA TRP A 47 17.45 -2.16 4.53
C TRP A 47 15.99 -2.26 4.11
N MET A 48 15.27 -3.30 4.52
CA MET A 48 13.83 -3.45 4.28
C MET A 48 13.03 -2.33 4.96
N ALA A 49 13.34 -2.01 6.20
CA ALA A 49 12.71 -0.95 6.97
C ALA A 49 12.87 0.41 6.29
N ARG A 50 14.08 0.72 5.77
CA ARG A 50 14.34 1.91 4.97
C ARG A 50 13.46 1.95 3.71
N GLY A 51 13.42 0.86 2.94
CA GLY A 51 12.60 0.77 1.74
C GLY A 51 11.08 0.93 2.01
N ALA A 52 10.60 0.55 3.20
CA ALA A 52 9.24 0.82 3.64
C ALA A 52 9.03 2.31 3.98
N ALA A 53 9.96 2.91 4.75
CA ALA A 53 9.94 4.32 5.11
C ALA A 53 9.89 5.24 3.89
N ASP A 54 10.71 4.97 2.88
CA ASP A 54 10.76 5.72 1.62
C ASP A 54 9.43 5.70 0.85
N ARG A 55 8.49 4.82 1.25
CA ARG A 55 7.14 4.69 0.70
C ARG A 55 6.03 5.07 1.69
N GLY A 56 6.37 5.68 2.83
CA GLY A 56 5.40 6.04 3.87
C GLY A 56 4.71 4.84 4.52
N LEU A 57 5.38 3.69 4.56
CA LEU A 57 4.89 2.47 5.22
C LEU A 57 5.60 2.26 6.56
N PRO A 58 4.93 1.62 7.53
CA PRO A 58 5.58 1.20 8.77
C PRO A 58 6.81 0.33 8.51
N HIS A 59 7.88 0.61 9.22
CA HIS A 59 9.19 -0.01 9.04
C HIS A 59 9.16 -1.53 9.25
N GLU A 60 8.30 -1.98 10.16
CA GLU A 60 8.17 -3.39 10.55
C GLU A 60 7.54 -4.26 9.45
N LEU A 61 6.69 -3.70 8.59
CA LEU A 61 5.88 -4.48 7.64
C LEU A 61 6.68 -5.45 6.77
N PRO A 62 7.69 -5.01 5.98
CA PRO A 62 8.45 -5.91 5.14
C PRO A 62 9.31 -6.88 5.96
N VAL A 63 9.75 -6.48 7.15
CA VAL A 63 10.57 -7.34 8.03
C VAL A 63 9.72 -8.48 8.58
N MET A 64 8.53 -8.20 9.10
CA MET A 64 7.57 -9.21 9.56
C MET A 64 7.18 -10.18 8.44
N ALA A 65 6.96 -9.67 7.21
CA ALA A 65 6.68 -10.50 6.05
C ALA A 65 7.88 -11.40 5.71
N GLY A 66 9.09 -10.83 5.61
CA GLY A 66 10.32 -11.56 5.32
C GLY A 66 10.65 -12.63 6.36
N LEU A 67 10.46 -12.35 7.66
CA LEU A 67 10.61 -13.32 8.74
C LEU A 67 9.65 -14.51 8.55
N THR A 68 8.38 -14.23 8.24
CA THR A 68 7.35 -15.27 8.07
C THR A 68 7.58 -16.12 6.81
N GLU A 69 7.91 -15.50 5.67
CA GLU A 69 7.97 -16.17 4.37
C GLU A 69 9.30 -16.88 4.11
N SER A 70 10.40 -16.37 4.67
CA SER A 70 11.73 -16.83 4.31
C SER A 70 12.74 -16.91 5.47
N GLY A 71 12.39 -16.42 6.67
CA GLY A 71 13.38 -16.21 7.74
C GLY A 71 14.45 -15.20 7.35
N LEU A 72 14.08 -14.12 6.65
CA LEU A 72 14.98 -13.10 6.10
C LEU A 72 16.07 -13.66 5.15
N GLN A 73 15.78 -14.75 4.47
CA GLN A 73 16.68 -15.33 3.48
C GLN A 73 16.17 -15.08 2.06
N ASN A 74 17.06 -14.73 1.13
CA ASN A 74 16.71 -14.56 -0.27
C ASN A 74 16.57 -15.93 -0.96
N LEU A 75 15.38 -16.52 -0.87
CA LEU A 75 15.09 -17.87 -1.37
C LEU A 75 15.33 -18.00 -2.88
N ARG A 76 15.91 -19.14 -3.30
CA ARG A 76 16.23 -19.47 -4.70
C ARG A 76 15.43 -20.66 -5.22
N GLY A 77 14.18 -20.83 -4.72
CA GLY A 77 13.31 -21.95 -5.09
C GLY A 77 12.85 -21.92 -6.57
N ARG A 78 12.36 -23.09 -7.05
CA ARG A 78 11.83 -23.23 -8.42
C ARG A 78 10.46 -22.59 -8.61
N SER A 79 9.58 -22.69 -7.62
CA SER A 79 8.21 -22.14 -7.66
C SER A 79 8.11 -20.77 -7.02
N PHE A 80 8.86 -20.55 -5.94
CA PHE A 80 8.88 -19.33 -5.14
C PHE A 80 10.32 -18.84 -4.96
N ALA A 81 10.50 -17.55 -4.84
CA ALA A 81 11.81 -16.92 -4.69
C ALA A 81 11.71 -15.60 -3.92
N GLY A 82 12.86 -15.16 -3.40
CA GLY A 82 13.00 -13.88 -2.72
C GLY A 82 12.61 -13.93 -1.25
N TYR A 83 12.71 -12.78 -0.61
CA TYR A 83 12.43 -12.58 0.81
C TYR A 83 10.95 -12.78 1.16
N PHE A 84 10.05 -12.53 0.22
CA PHE A 84 8.59 -12.58 0.38
C PHE A 84 7.97 -13.85 -0.24
N GLY A 85 8.76 -14.89 -0.53
CA GLY A 85 8.22 -16.11 -1.10
C GLY A 85 7.44 -15.89 -2.39
N MET A 86 7.81 -14.92 -3.22
CA MET A 86 7.08 -14.51 -4.42
C MET A 86 6.98 -15.64 -5.43
N SER A 87 5.77 -15.88 -5.97
CA SER A 87 5.58 -16.83 -7.06
C SER A 87 6.38 -16.42 -8.30
N ARG A 88 7.07 -17.38 -8.91
CA ARG A 88 7.80 -17.11 -10.16
C ARG A 88 6.92 -16.70 -11.34
N ALA A 89 5.62 -16.90 -11.27
CA ALA A 89 4.67 -16.36 -12.22
C ALA A 89 4.67 -14.82 -12.28
N LEU A 90 5.09 -14.15 -11.18
CA LEU A 90 5.26 -12.70 -11.13
C LEU A 90 6.51 -12.18 -11.84
N ASN A 91 7.38 -13.07 -12.37
CA ASN A 91 8.60 -12.68 -13.07
C ASN A 91 8.32 -12.14 -14.49
N THR A 92 7.42 -11.18 -14.58
CA THR A 92 6.94 -10.56 -15.83
C THR A 92 6.80 -9.04 -15.64
N GLY A 93 6.64 -8.31 -16.72
CA GLY A 93 6.38 -6.87 -16.67
C GLY A 93 7.44 -6.12 -15.87
N GLU A 94 6.98 -5.27 -14.96
CA GLU A 94 7.83 -4.43 -14.12
C GLU A 94 8.64 -5.20 -13.05
N TYR A 95 8.21 -6.41 -12.69
CA TYR A 95 8.93 -7.27 -11.74
C TYR A 95 9.82 -8.32 -12.41
N ARG A 96 10.06 -8.20 -13.73
CA ARG A 96 10.96 -9.11 -14.44
C ARG A 96 12.36 -9.04 -13.87
N GLY A 97 12.91 -10.18 -13.47
CA GLY A 97 14.23 -10.30 -12.85
C GLY A 97 14.21 -10.36 -11.32
N PHE A 98 13.04 -10.20 -10.66
CA PHE A 98 12.92 -10.18 -9.21
C PHE A 98 13.63 -11.35 -8.49
N PRO A 99 13.71 -12.60 -9.04
CA PRO A 99 14.35 -13.69 -8.31
C PRO A 99 15.84 -13.47 -8.01
N ARG A 100 16.46 -12.50 -8.69
CA ARG A 100 17.87 -12.12 -8.50
C ARG A 100 18.06 -10.65 -8.14
N ASN A 101 16.96 -9.93 -7.97
CA ASN A 101 16.97 -8.50 -7.67
C ASN A 101 16.10 -8.21 -6.45
N PRO A 102 16.70 -8.09 -5.26
CA PRO A 102 16.01 -7.79 -4.01
C PRO A 102 15.26 -6.46 -4.02
N ASP A 103 15.74 -5.44 -4.74
CA ASP A 103 15.04 -4.15 -4.84
C ASP A 103 13.69 -4.31 -5.56
N LEU A 104 13.60 -5.19 -6.58
CA LEU A 104 12.32 -5.51 -7.22
C LEU A 104 11.38 -6.29 -6.29
N GLN A 105 11.92 -7.10 -5.37
CA GLN A 105 11.13 -7.79 -4.35
C GLN A 105 10.54 -6.79 -3.36
N MET A 106 11.37 -5.86 -2.86
CA MET A 106 10.93 -4.78 -1.97
C MET A 106 9.88 -3.91 -2.67
N ARG A 107 10.13 -3.52 -3.91
CA ARG A 107 9.18 -2.74 -4.70
C ARG A 107 7.82 -3.45 -4.82
N TRP A 108 7.80 -4.73 -5.19
CA TRP A 108 6.56 -5.52 -5.25
C TRP A 108 5.81 -5.52 -3.93
N PHE A 109 6.53 -5.77 -2.83
CA PHE A 109 5.91 -5.80 -1.50
C PHE A 109 5.31 -4.45 -1.13
N THR A 110 6.07 -3.37 -1.27
CA THR A 110 5.63 -2.03 -0.89
C THR A 110 4.48 -1.53 -1.77
N ASP A 111 4.55 -1.71 -3.10
CA ASP A 111 3.48 -1.34 -4.03
C ASP A 111 2.18 -2.11 -3.69
N THR A 112 2.29 -3.42 -3.40
CA THR A 112 1.15 -4.24 -3.01
C THR A 112 0.59 -3.83 -1.63
N ALA A 113 1.46 -3.52 -0.66
CA ALA A 113 1.05 -3.06 0.67
C ALA A 113 0.29 -1.74 0.59
N MET A 114 0.77 -0.78 -0.18
CA MET A 114 0.09 0.49 -0.43
C MET A 114 -1.30 0.27 -1.07
N LEU A 115 -1.39 -0.56 -2.10
CA LEU A 115 -2.65 -0.89 -2.75
C LEU A 115 -3.65 -1.55 -1.78
N VAL A 116 -3.18 -2.45 -0.91
CA VAL A 116 -4.03 -3.08 0.11
C VAL A 116 -4.50 -2.06 1.15
N ARG A 117 -3.61 -1.17 1.61
CA ARG A 117 -3.95 -0.06 2.53
C ARG A 117 -5.03 0.82 1.93
N GLN A 118 -4.80 1.34 0.72
CA GLN A 118 -5.75 2.16 -0.02
C GLN A 118 -7.13 1.48 -0.17
N ARG A 119 -7.15 0.19 -0.51
CA ARG A 119 -8.38 -0.59 -0.62
C ARG A 119 -9.12 -0.70 0.71
N ARG A 120 -8.41 -0.96 1.82
CA ARG A 120 -9.02 -1.04 3.15
C ARG A 120 -9.70 0.27 3.54
N VAL A 121 -9.01 1.40 3.40
CA VAL A 121 -9.59 2.70 3.76
C VAL A 121 -10.73 3.11 2.84
N ALA A 122 -10.66 2.79 1.54
CA ALA A 122 -11.75 2.99 0.60
C ALA A 122 -12.99 2.12 0.93
N GLU A 123 -12.79 0.98 1.56
CA GLU A 123 -13.88 0.13 2.08
C GLU A 123 -14.41 0.58 3.46
N GLY A 124 -13.93 1.70 4.00
CA GLY A 124 -14.31 2.22 5.32
C GLY A 124 -13.77 1.40 6.49
N ARG A 125 -12.68 0.71 6.31
CA ARG A 125 -11.93 0.09 7.42
C ARG A 125 -10.99 1.13 8.03
N PRO A 126 -10.60 1.00 9.30
CA PRO A 126 -9.51 1.78 9.86
C PRO A 126 -8.24 1.64 9.02
N ASP A 127 -7.45 2.71 8.96
CA ASP A 127 -6.14 2.63 8.31
C ASP A 127 -5.25 1.66 9.11
N PRO A 128 -4.71 0.63 8.48
CA PRO A 128 -3.87 -0.32 9.21
C PRO A 128 -2.51 0.27 9.63
N ALA A 129 -2.11 1.43 9.11
CA ALA A 129 -0.88 2.11 9.51
C ALA A 129 -0.99 2.75 10.90
N ASP A 130 -2.20 3.07 11.36
CA ASP A 130 -2.45 3.71 12.64
C ASP A 130 -2.39 2.74 13.83
N ASP A 131 -2.42 1.42 13.57
CA ASP A 131 -2.45 0.41 14.63
C ASP A 131 -1.47 -0.74 14.35
N PRO A 132 -0.36 -0.84 15.10
CA PRO A 132 0.58 -1.95 14.97
C PRO A 132 -0.04 -3.34 15.15
N ALA A 133 -1.16 -3.47 15.88
CA ALA A 133 -1.89 -4.74 15.99
C ALA A 133 -2.56 -5.16 14.67
N ALA A 134 -2.72 -4.24 13.73
CA ALA A 134 -3.29 -4.52 12.41
C ALA A 134 -2.23 -4.98 11.37
N TYR A 135 -0.94 -4.84 11.65
CA TYR A 135 0.14 -5.11 10.67
C TYR A 135 0.12 -6.54 10.16
N GLY A 136 -0.01 -7.54 11.03
CA GLY A 136 -0.07 -8.94 10.62
C GLY A 136 -1.24 -9.24 9.69
N SER A 137 -2.41 -8.65 9.95
CA SER A 137 -3.58 -8.81 9.08
C SER A 137 -3.41 -8.08 7.75
N TRP A 138 -2.68 -6.95 7.73
CA TRP A 138 -2.34 -6.21 6.53
C TRP A 138 -1.40 -7.03 5.64
N ILE A 139 -0.30 -7.54 6.20
CA ILE A 139 0.64 -8.43 5.49
C ILE A 139 -0.10 -9.65 4.94
N ALA A 140 -1.00 -10.26 5.73
CA ALA A 140 -1.78 -11.39 5.26
C ALA A 140 -2.73 -11.06 4.08
N ASP A 141 -3.12 -9.80 3.89
CA ASP A 141 -3.85 -9.36 2.70
C ASP A 141 -2.91 -9.09 1.51
N VAL A 142 -1.63 -8.80 1.75
CA VAL A 142 -0.57 -8.69 0.72
C VAL A 142 -0.20 -10.07 0.19
N GLU A 143 0.21 -10.97 1.09
CA GLU A 143 0.78 -12.29 0.76
C GLU A 143 -0.29 -13.34 0.40
N ARG A 144 -1.52 -13.16 0.88
CA ARG A 144 -2.68 -14.04 0.62
C ARG A 144 -2.45 -15.50 0.99
N PRO A 145 -1.90 -15.80 2.17
CA PRO A 145 -1.68 -17.16 2.61
C PRO A 145 -3.02 -17.90 2.85
N ALA A 146 -2.96 -19.23 2.97
CA ALA A 146 -4.12 -20.01 3.42
C ALA A 146 -4.59 -19.51 4.79
N ARG A 147 -5.92 -19.64 5.06
CA ARG A 147 -6.58 -19.02 6.21
C ARG A 147 -5.90 -19.30 7.55
N GLN A 148 -5.46 -20.55 7.76
CA GLN A 148 -4.81 -21.01 9.00
C GLN A 148 -3.43 -20.37 9.25
N TYR A 149 -2.81 -19.75 8.24
CA TYR A 149 -1.48 -19.14 8.36
C TYR A 149 -1.51 -17.62 8.53
N ARG A 150 -2.67 -16.98 8.39
CA ARG A 150 -2.81 -15.53 8.40
C ARG A 150 -2.36 -14.86 9.69
N SER A 151 -2.50 -15.53 10.84
CA SER A 151 -2.09 -14.95 12.13
C SER A 151 -0.58 -14.97 12.39
N ARG A 152 0.19 -15.75 11.61
CA ARG A 152 1.63 -15.91 11.82
C ARG A 152 2.42 -14.62 11.67
N TYR A 153 1.99 -13.71 10.78
CA TYR A 153 2.73 -12.46 10.57
C TYR A 153 2.78 -11.61 11.81
N GLN A 154 1.68 -11.51 12.57
CA GLN A 154 1.63 -10.66 13.77
C GLN A 154 2.58 -11.11 14.87
N THR A 155 2.93 -12.40 14.94
CA THR A 155 3.84 -12.93 15.96
C THR A 155 5.27 -12.41 15.82
N HIS A 156 5.65 -11.91 14.64
CA HIS A 156 6.99 -11.35 14.37
C HIS A 156 7.14 -9.85 14.64
N LEU A 157 6.11 -9.16 15.18
CA LEU A 157 6.19 -7.71 15.39
C LEU A 157 7.32 -7.32 16.35
N THR A 158 7.46 -8.01 17.48
CA THR A 158 8.52 -7.72 18.46
C THR A 158 9.90 -8.01 17.87
N GLU A 159 10.08 -9.17 17.24
CA GLU A 159 11.32 -9.56 16.59
C GLU A 159 11.73 -8.57 15.48
N ALA A 160 10.78 -8.13 14.65
CA ALA A 160 11.02 -7.12 13.62
C ALA A 160 11.51 -5.81 14.24
N ARG A 161 10.90 -5.35 15.33
CA ARG A 161 11.34 -4.15 16.06
C ARG A 161 12.75 -4.29 16.62
N ASP A 162 13.07 -5.42 17.19
CA ASP A 162 14.39 -5.68 17.76
C ASP A 162 15.48 -5.68 16.66
N LEU A 163 15.19 -6.26 15.49
CA LEU A 163 16.11 -6.28 14.35
C LEU A 163 16.35 -4.90 13.73
N ILE A 164 15.34 -4.05 13.70
CA ILE A 164 15.46 -2.68 13.18
C ILE A 164 15.82 -1.66 14.25
N ALA A 165 15.97 -2.07 15.50
CA ALA A 165 16.38 -1.18 16.58
C ALA A 165 17.63 -0.38 16.18
N GLY A 166 17.42 0.93 15.95
CA GLY A 166 18.36 1.88 15.36
C GLY A 166 17.60 2.99 14.66
N LYS A 167 18.26 4.08 14.31
CA LYS A 167 17.59 5.22 13.66
C LYS A 167 17.51 4.98 12.16
N CYS A 168 16.37 4.49 11.66
CA CYS A 168 15.96 4.67 10.27
C CYS A 168 15.25 6.01 10.11
N SER A 169 15.32 6.59 8.92
CA SER A 169 14.59 7.84 8.63
C SER A 169 13.08 7.61 8.83
N GLU A 170 12.42 8.58 9.44
CA GLU A 170 10.96 8.62 9.52
C GLU A 170 10.34 8.59 8.11
N PRO A 171 9.14 8.00 7.93
CA PRO A 171 8.44 8.06 6.65
C PRO A 171 8.27 9.50 6.20
N SER A 172 8.49 9.75 4.92
CA SER A 172 8.16 11.05 4.33
C SER A 172 6.64 11.20 4.26
N ALA A 173 6.10 12.20 4.96
CA ALA A 173 4.66 12.51 4.98
C ALA A 173 4.28 13.54 3.90
N ASP A 174 4.87 13.46 2.70
CA ASP A 174 4.81 14.54 1.71
C ASP A 174 3.46 14.72 1.02
N ASP A 175 2.59 13.69 0.99
CA ASP A 175 1.25 13.80 0.42
C ASP A 175 0.16 13.69 1.50
N THR A 176 -0.41 14.83 1.87
CA THR A 176 -1.54 14.93 2.81
C THR A 176 -2.84 15.39 2.14
N ALA A 177 -2.85 15.58 0.83
CA ALA A 177 -3.97 16.10 0.09
C ALA A 177 -5.03 15.01 -0.19
N ALA A 178 -6.21 15.15 0.41
CA ALA A 178 -7.31 14.21 0.15
C ALA A 178 -7.79 14.28 -1.32
N PRO A 179 -8.12 13.14 -1.96
CA PRO A 179 -8.52 13.09 -3.36
C PRO A 179 -9.83 13.83 -3.60
N ARG A 180 -9.96 14.50 -4.74
CA ARG A 180 -11.23 15.11 -5.16
C ARG A 180 -12.25 14.01 -5.48
N PHE A 181 -13.46 14.14 -4.93
CA PHE A 181 -14.46 13.08 -4.98
C PHE A 181 -15.85 13.62 -5.24
N ARG A 182 -16.57 13.01 -6.19
CA ARG A 182 -17.96 13.34 -6.51
C ARG A 182 -18.83 12.10 -6.39
N VAL A 183 -19.98 12.24 -5.72
CA VAL A 183 -20.90 11.13 -5.45
C VAL A 183 -22.31 11.53 -5.82
N ARG A 184 -23.06 10.57 -6.37
CA ARG A 184 -24.50 10.63 -6.60
C ARG A 184 -25.15 9.51 -5.81
N ILE A 185 -25.92 9.88 -4.78
CA ILE A 185 -26.69 8.96 -3.94
C ILE A 185 -28.15 9.42 -3.99
N GLU A 186 -29.03 8.57 -4.49
CA GLU A 186 -30.46 8.84 -4.43
C GLU A 186 -30.97 8.67 -3.00
N THR A 187 -31.69 9.68 -2.48
CA THR A 187 -32.20 9.68 -1.09
C THR A 187 -33.42 8.77 -0.90
N SER A 188 -34.03 8.31 -1.99
CA SER A 188 -35.11 7.30 -1.98
C SER A 188 -34.80 6.25 -3.05
N GLN A 189 -34.61 4.99 -2.64
CA GLN A 189 -34.25 3.91 -3.56
C GLN A 189 -35.12 2.66 -3.35
N ARG A 190 -35.33 1.94 -4.44
CA ARG A 190 -35.77 0.54 -4.39
C ARG A 190 -34.57 -0.37 -4.50
N PRO A 191 -34.47 -1.43 -3.67
CA PRO A 191 -33.40 -2.40 -3.80
C PRO A 191 -33.38 -3.06 -5.17
N LEU A 192 -32.19 -3.38 -5.65
CA LEU A 192 -32.01 -4.25 -6.82
C LEU A 192 -32.63 -5.63 -6.56
N SER A 193 -32.97 -6.35 -7.62
CA SER A 193 -33.39 -7.76 -7.54
C SER A 193 -32.40 -8.65 -6.78
N THR A 194 -31.12 -8.31 -6.80
CA THR A 194 -30.05 -8.96 -6.05
C THR A 194 -30.03 -8.64 -4.55
N GLY A 195 -30.94 -7.77 -4.07
CA GLY A 195 -31.04 -7.35 -2.68
C GLY A 195 -29.96 -6.35 -2.26
N GLY A 196 -29.47 -5.55 -3.17
CA GLY A 196 -28.51 -4.45 -2.95
C GLY A 196 -29.10 -3.09 -3.33
N ILE A 197 -28.34 -2.03 -3.03
CA ILE A 197 -28.55 -0.66 -3.49
C ILE A 197 -27.35 -0.17 -4.26
N THR A 198 -27.50 0.86 -5.05
CA THR A 198 -26.44 1.44 -5.85
C THR A 198 -26.17 2.89 -5.50
N LEU A 199 -24.94 3.29 -5.67
CA LEU A 199 -24.55 4.68 -5.76
C LEU A 199 -23.53 4.82 -6.89
N SER A 200 -23.38 6.03 -7.40
CA SER A 200 -22.39 6.33 -8.43
C SER A 200 -21.37 7.31 -7.89
N ALA A 201 -20.09 7.02 -8.09
CA ALA A 201 -19.00 7.85 -7.62
C ALA A 201 -17.94 8.04 -8.71
N ARG A 202 -17.21 9.15 -8.66
CA ARG A 202 -16.04 9.38 -9.51
C ARG A 202 -14.96 10.18 -8.80
N CYS A 203 -13.71 9.88 -9.11
CA CYS A 203 -12.54 10.71 -8.84
C CYS A 203 -12.15 11.43 -10.12
N PRO A 204 -12.21 12.76 -10.18
CA PRO A 204 -11.79 13.49 -11.37
C PRO A 204 -10.31 13.29 -11.72
N ASP A 205 -9.49 13.08 -10.71
CA ASP A 205 -8.02 13.01 -10.83
C ASP A 205 -7.49 11.60 -11.15
N HIS A 206 -8.34 10.59 -11.30
CA HIS A 206 -8.06 9.18 -11.65
C HIS A 206 -7.20 8.37 -10.67
N ASP A 207 -6.62 8.97 -9.64
CA ASP A 207 -5.64 8.35 -8.74
C ASP A 207 -6.24 7.86 -7.42
N CYS A 208 -7.51 7.47 -7.40
CA CYS A 208 -8.13 6.97 -6.19
C CYS A 208 -8.86 5.64 -6.36
N LEU A 209 -8.94 4.86 -5.27
CA LEU A 209 -9.91 3.77 -5.12
C LEU A 209 -11.17 4.29 -4.44
N MET A 210 -12.33 3.86 -4.94
CA MET A 210 -13.63 4.25 -4.39
C MET A 210 -14.32 3.05 -3.77
N GLY A 211 -14.77 3.22 -2.53
CA GLY A 211 -15.58 2.26 -1.80
C GLY A 211 -16.86 2.88 -1.26
N ALA A 212 -17.68 2.06 -0.65
CA ALA A 212 -18.86 2.53 0.04
C ALA A 212 -19.25 1.60 1.20
N MET A 213 -19.98 2.14 2.16
CA MET A 213 -20.62 1.36 3.22
C MET A 213 -22.06 1.80 3.44
N VAL A 214 -22.87 0.88 3.94
CA VAL A 214 -24.24 1.13 4.38
C VAL A 214 -24.42 0.67 5.81
N GLU A 215 -24.98 1.52 6.63
CA GLU A 215 -25.31 1.31 8.03
C GLU A 215 -26.83 1.27 8.18
N ILE A 216 -27.35 0.20 8.79
CA ILE A 216 -28.76 0.01 9.10
C ILE A 216 -28.88 -0.57 10.50
N GLY A 217 -29.30 0.25 11.48
CA GLY A 217 -29.14 -0.08 12.89
C GLY A 217 -27.68 -0.39 13.20
N ASP A 218 -27.40 -1.48 13.91
CA ASP A 218 -26.06 -1.93 14.27
C ASP A 218 -25.33 -2.70 13.14
N SER A 219 -25.96 -2.83 11.97
CA SER A 219 -25.40 -3.60 10.85
C SER A 219 -24.68 -2.71 9.87
N VAL A 220 -23.40 -3.00 9.61
CA VAL A 220 -22.59 -2.35 8.57
C VAL A 220 -22.30 -3.36 7.44
N ARG A 221 -22.47 -2.89 6.19
CA ARG A 221 -22.05 -3.64 4.99
C ARG A 221 -21.18 -2.74 4.12
N ARG A 222 -20.14 -3.31 3.54
CA ARG A 222 -19.18 -2.61 2.66
C ARG A 222 -19.23 -3.16 1.25
N ALA A 223 -19.09 -2.28 0.27
CA ALA A 223 -18.78 -2.66 -1.11
C ALA A 223 -17.28 -2.87 -1.25
N ALA A 224 -16.87 -3.73 -2.18
CA ALA A 224 -15.48 -3.81 -2.58
C ALA A 224 -15.02 -2.51 -3.23
N ALA A 225 -13.80 -2.08 -2.93
CA ALA A 225 -13.21 -0.92 -3.58
C ALA A 225 -13.07 -1.15 -5.09
N ARG A 226 -13.27 -0.08 -5.86
CA ARG A 226 -13.21 -0.06 -7.31
C ARG A 226 -12.32 1.07 -7.78
N GLU A 227 -11.58 0.83 -8.84
CA GLU A 227 -10.92 1.87 -9.61
C GLU A 227 -11.96 2.71 -10.36
N PRO A 228 -11.70 4.02 -10.59
CA PRO A 228 -12.57 4.84 -11.41
C PRO A 228 -12.64 4.27 -12.83
N ALA A 229 -13.83 4.24 -13.41
CA ALA A 229 -13.94 4.12 -14.86
C ALA A 229 -13.30 5.37 -15.50
N SER A 230 -12.53 5.22 -16.57
CA SER A 230 -11.84 6.33 -17.23
C SER A 230 -12.80 7.49 -17.55
N GLY A 231 -12.66 8.62 -16.84
CA GLY A 231 -13.44 9.84 -17.00
C GLY A 231 -14.90 9.79 -16.56
N GLY A 232 -15.43 8.66 -16.07
CA GLY A 232 -16.83 8.41 -15.79
C GLY A 232 -17.17 8.19 -14.32
N TYR A 233 -18.47 8.00 -14.06
CA TYR A 233 -18.98 7.51 -12.79
C TYR A 233 -18.88 5.98 -12.72
N THR A 234 -18.26 5.49 -11.66
CA THR A 234 -18.22 4.05 -11.32
C THR A 234 -19.41 3.71 -10.42
N GLN A 235 -20.10 2.63 -10.72
CA GLN A 235 -21.23 2.15 -9.94
C GLN A 235 -20.72 1.24 -8.81
N LEU A 236 -21.09 1.57 -7.57
CA LEU A 236 -20.83 0.78 -6.38
C LEU A 236 -22.12 0.11 -5.92
N VAL A 237 -22.07 -1.19 -5.65
CA VAL A 237 -23.23 -1.98 -5.21
C VAL A 237 -23.02 -2.41 -3.78
N LEU A 238 -23.94 -2.04 -2.90
CA LEU A 238 -23.98 -2.36 -1.48
C LEU A 238 -25.05 -3.43 -1.21
N LYS A 239 -24.65 -4.61 -0.77
CA LYS A 239 -25.59 -5.66 -0.35
C LYS A 239 -26.22 -5.28 0.99
N LEU A 240 -27.55 -5.29 1.05
CA LEU A 240 -28.26 -5.03 2.29
C LEU A 240 -28.18 -6.23 3.27
N PRO A 241 -28.15 -5.98 4.59
CA PRO A 241 -28.22 -7.06 5.58
C PRO A 241 -29.54 -7.82 5.50
N ARG A 242 -29.54 -9.09 5.89
CA ARG A 242 -30.72 -9.97 5.83
C ARG A 242 -31.97 -9.38 6.52
N PRO A 243 -31.89 -8.79 7.73
CA PRO A 243 -33.04 -8.16 8.37
C PRO A 243 -33.69 -7.08 7.51
N ALA A 244 -32.88 -6.12 7.01
CA ALA A 244 -33.38 -5.03 6.16
C ALA A 244 -34.08 -5.55 4.89
N ARG A 245 -33.53 -6.57 4.24
CA ARG A 245 -34.17 -7.20 3.07
C ARG A 245 -35.51 -7.84 3.40
N ARG A 246 -35.66 -8.43 4.61
CA ARG A 246 -36.93 -8.99 5.09
C ARG A 246 -37.98 -7.90 5.31
N ASP A 247 -37.57 -6.79 5.94
CA ASP A 247 -38.45 -5.65 6.20
C ASP A 247 -38.97 -5.03 4.90
N LEU A 248 -38.08 -4.84 3.94
CA LEU A 248 -38.43 -4.32 2.61
C LEU A 248 -39.43 -5.24 1.85
N ARG A 249 -39.23 -6.58 1.91
CA ARG A 249 -40.18 -7.53 1.33
C ARG A 249 -41.56 -7.51 2.01
N ALA A 250 -41.57 -7.14 3.30
CA ALA A 250 -42.82 -6.95 4.04
C ALA A 250 -43.45 -5.55 3.84
N GLY A 251 -42.97 -4.78 2.85
CA GLY A 251 -43.48 -3.43 2.56
C GLY A 251 -43.04 -2.35 3.56
N ARG A 252 -42.17 -2.67 4.53
CA ARG A 252 -41.70 -1.70 5.50
C ARG A 252 -40.55 -0.89 4.91
N ALA A 253 -40.61 0.44 5.07
CA ALA A 253 -39.49 1.30 4.71
C ALA A 253 -38.31 1.14 5.70
N VAL A 254 -37.09 1.17 5.19
CA VAL A 254 -35.86 1.06 5.97
C VAL A 254 -35.04 2.32 5.78
N ARG A 255 -34.61 2.95 6.89
CA ARG A 255 -33.65 4.06 6.86
C ARG A 255 -32.24 3.49 6.90
N ALA A 256 -31.37 4.01 6.04
CA ALA A 256 -29.98 3.62 5.92
C ALA A 256 -29.09 4.87 5.83
N ARG A 257 -27.92 4.83 6.46
CA ARG A 257 -26.85 5.78 6.20
C ARG A 257 -25.90 5.16 5.18
N VAL A 258 -25.74 5.81 4.05
CA VAL A 258 -24.82 5.39 2.98
C VAL A 258 -23.64 6.35 2.97
N THR A 259 -22.44 5.83 3.12
CA THR A 259 -21.20 6.60 3.06
C THR A 259 -20.38 6.09 1.89
N ALA A 260 -20.03 6.98 0.97
CA ALA A 260 -19.05 6.74 -0.08
C ALA A 260 -17.70 7.31 0.34
N ILE A 261 -16.62 6.61 0.03
CA ILE A 261 -15.26 6.95 0.44
C ILE A 261 -14.36 6.87 -0.79
N ALA A 262 -13.44 7.82 -0.93
CA ALA A 262 -12.33 7.73 -1.86
C ALA A 262 -11.02 7.78 -1.07
N ALA A 263 -10.04 6.99 -1.51
CA ALA A 263 -8.69 6.97 -0.96
C ALA A 263 -7.67 7.03 -2.09
N ASP A 264 -6.63 7.85 -1.95
CA ASP A 264 -5.47 7.90 -2.86
C ASP A 264 -4.39 6.88 -2.48
N HIS A 265 -3.26 6.91 -3.19
CA HIS A 265 -2.14 6.00 -2.93
C HIS A 265 -1.47 6.24 -1.57
N ALA A 266 -1.48 7.48 -1.06
CA ALA A 266 -0.96 7.83 0.26
C ALA A 266 -1.94 7.50 1.40
N ALA A 267 -3.11 6.91 1.06
CA ALA A 267 -4.22 6.61 1.97
C ALA A 267 -4.94 7.86 2.54
N ASN A 268 -4.71 9.05 1.96
CA ASN A 268 -5.56 10.18 2.28
C ASN A 268 -6.99 9.89 1.83
N THR A 269 -7.97 10.25 2.66
CA THR A 269 -9.37 9.92 2.40
C THR A 269 -10.27 11.13 2.29
N THR A 270 -11.28 11.02 1.47
CA THR A 270 -12.45 11.91 1.50
C THR A 270 -13.72 11.07 1.49
N SER A 271 -14.77 11.56 2.15
CA SER A 271 -16.03 10.83 2.23
C SER A 271 -17.24 11.73 2.04
N ARG A 272 -18.35 11.12 1.61
CA ARG A 272 -19.67 11.74 1.53
C ARG A 272 -20.72 10.77 2.06
N ALA A 273 -21.50 11.22 3.04
CA ALA A 273 -22.57 10.44 3.64
C ALA A 273 -23.94 11.02 3.29
N SER A 274 -24.93 10.15 3.13
CA SER A 274 -26.33 10.53 2.89
C SER A 274 -27.26 9.58 3.64
N LEU A 275 -28.38 10.12 4.14
CA LEU A 275 -29.48 9.32 4.66
C LEU A 275 -30.37 8.92 3.50
N VAL A 276 -30.63 7.63 3.37
CA VAL A 276 -31.42 7.03 2.29
C VAL A 276 -32.61 6.31 2.87
N THR A 277 -33.80 6.53 2.28
CA THR A 277 -34.99 5.75 2.58
C THR A 277 -35.15 4.68 1.53
N LEU A 278 -35.07 3.42 1.97
CA LEU A 278 -35.32 2.26 1.11
C LEU A 278 -36.79 1.86 1.19
N ARG A 279 -37.40 1.55 0.05
CA ARG A 279 -38.80 1.12 -0.06
C ARG A 279 -38.84 -0.21 -0.80
N GLY A 280 -39.70 -1.11 -0.33
CA GLY A 280 -39.98 -2.41 -0.96
C GLY A 280 -40.77 -2.31 -2.26
#